data_051661dd82153ca40706f2744416bb0c
#
_entry.id   051661dd82153ca40706f2744416bb0c
#
_cell.length_a   1.000
_cell.length_b   1.000
_cell.length_c   1.000
_cell.angle_alpha   90.00
_cell.angle_beta   90.00
_cell.angle_gamma   90.00
#
_symmetry.space_group_name_H-M   'P 1'
#
loop_
_entity.id
_entity.type
_entity.pdbx_description
1 polymer ?
#
loop_
_entity_poly.entity_id
_entity_poly.type
_entity_poly.pdbx_seq_one_letter_code
_entity_poly.pdbx_strand_id
1 'polypeptide(L)'
;VQPGKGYSITYDAPALAPRRPLVLRERSVCVTAWASGFRLGSTMEFSGFDASLNARRLAALERGAAEYLHVPAGPAARERWYGWRPMCVDDVPILGPVPQHDGLWLATGHGMMGMGMSAGTGQLLADLMTGRAPAIDPAPYSPARFARG
;
A
#
# COMPACT_ATOMS: atom_id res chain seq x y z
N VAL A 1 -4.92 -1.45 13.94
CA VAL A 1 -4.35 -0.90 12.69
C VAL A 1 -3.28 0.11 13.05
N GLN A 2 -2.12 0.03 12.41
CA GLN A 2 -0.96 0.90 12.63
C GLN A 2 -0.60 1.62 11.32
N PRO A 3 -0.25 2.92 11.35
CA PRO A 3 0.21 3.61 10.16
C PRO A 3 1.60 3.10 9.72
N GLY A 4 1.66 2.58 8.51
CA GLY A 4 2.90 2.20 7.83
C GLY A 4 3.25 3.27 6.79
N LYS A 5 4.24 4.11 7.08
CA LYS A 5 4.63 5.23 6.22
C LYS A 5 5.46 4.73 5.04
N GLY A 6 4.98 4.97 3.84
CA GLY A 6 5.68 4.68 2.60
C GLY A 6 6.12 5.95 1.90
N TYR A 7 7.13 5.84 1.04
CA TYR A 7 7.72 6.98 0.33
C TYR A 7 7.71 6.77 -1.17
N SER A 8 7.66 7.85 -1.92
CA SER A 8 7.90 7.82 -3.36
C SER A 8 8.61 9.09 -3.85
N ILE A 9 9.32 8.92 -4.96
CA ILE A 9 9.89 10.01 -5.74
C ILE A 9 9.34 9.90 -7.15
N THR A 10 8.74 10.97 -7.64
CA THR A 10 8.28 11.07 -9.02
C THR A 10 9.23 11.98 -9.79
N TYR A 11 9.70 11.48 -10.91
CA TYR A 11 10.61 12.17 -11.84
C TYR A 11 9.91 12.47 -13.16
N ASP A 12 10.50 13.36 -13.95
CA ASP A 12 10.28 13.40 -15.38
C ASP A 12 10.64 12.06 -16.02
N ALA A 13 10.03 11.74 -17.15
CA ALA A 13 10.32 10.50 -17.84
C ALA A 13 11.79 10.45 -18.27
N PRO A 14 12.56 9.42 -17.89
CA PRO A 14 13.92 9.23 -18.37
C PRO A 14 13.94 8.80 -19.84
N ALA A 15 15.08 9.01 -20.51
CA ALA A 15 15.27 8.58 -21.90
C ALA A 15 15.11 7.06 -22.10
N LEU A 16 15.42 6.28 -21.07
CA LEU A 16 15.24 4.82 -21.04
C LEU A 16 14.50 4.44 -19.75
N ALA A 17 13.32 3.86 -19.89
CA ALA A 17 12.50 3.38 -18.78
C ALA A 17 12.01 1.94 -19.02
N PRO A 18 11.77 1.17 -17.97
CA PRO A 18 11.12 -0.12 -18.10
C PRO A 18 9.74 0.02 -18.75
N ARG A 19 9.42 -0.88 -19.69
CA ARG A 19 8.10 -0.89 -20.36
C ARG A 19 6.97 -1.43 -19.47
N ARG A 20 7.31 -2.06 -18.36
CA ARG A 20 6.35 -2.64 -17.38
C ARG A 20 6.73 -2.21 -15.98
N PRO A 21 5.78 -2.10 -15.05
CA PRO A 21 6.10 -1.93 -13.63
C PRO A 21 6.99 -3.07 -13.13
N LEU A 22 7.96 -2.72 -12.28
CA LEU A 22 8.89 -3.68 -11.68
C LEU A 22 8.78 -3.61 -10.15
N VAL A 23 9.02 -4.75 -9.51
CA VAL A 23 9.22 -4.85 -8.06
C VAL A 23 10.61 -5.44 -7.82
N LEU A 24 11.52 -4.59 -7.37
CA LEU A 24 12.90 -4.97 -7.00
C LEU A 24 12.85 -5.46 -5.55
N ARG A 25 12.59 -6.75 -5.36
CA ARG A 25 12.22 -7.32 -4.05
C ARG A 25 13.34 -7.19 -3.02
N GLU A 26 14.58 -7.44 -3.41
CA GLU A 26 15.76 -7.40 -2.54
C GLU A 26 16.02 -6.00 -1.97
N ARG A 27 15.53 -4.97 -2.65
CA ARG A 27 15.65 -3.57 -2.22
C ARG A 27 14.33 -2.93 -1.82
N SER A 28 13.23 -3.68 -1.91
CA SER A 28 11.88 -3.18 -1.62
C SER A 28 11.57 -1.88 -2.39
N VAL A 29 11.91 -1.85 -3.68
CA VAL A 29 11.65 -0.71 -4.56
C VAL A 29 10.67 -1.11 -5.65
N CYS A 30 9.58 -0.36 -5.76
CA CYS A 30 8.65 -0.44 -6.88
C CYS A 30 9.01 0.63 -7.91
N VAL A 31 9.10 0.24 -9.17
CA VAL A 31 9.42 1.11 -10.31
C VAL A 31 8.22 1.14 -11.24
N THR A 32 7.72 2.33 -11.51
CA THR A 32 6.59 2.52 -12.43
C THR A 32 6.93 3.63 -13.41
N ALA A 33 6.81 3.35 -14.71
CA ALA A 33 6.97 4.32 -15.77
C ALA A 33 5.65 4.49 -16.54
N TRP A 34 5.37 5.72 -16.95
CA TRP A 34 4.26 6.08 -17.84
C TRP A 34 4.71 7.20 -18.79
N ALA A 35 3.89 7.55 -19.76
CA ALA A 35 4.28 8.46 -20.85
C ALA A 35 4.91 9.78 -20.38
N SER A 36 4.47 10.36 -19.28
CA SER A 36 4.92 11.65 -18.77
C SER A 36 5.71 11.60 -17.48
N GLY A 37 6.07 10.41 -16.95
CA GLY A 37 6.73 10.33 -15.65
C GLY A 37 7.31 8.96 -15.32
N PHE A 38 8.09 8.97 -14.26
CA PHE A 38 8.76 7.81 -13.71
C PHE A 38 8.74 7.87 -12.19
N ARG A 39 8.34 6.81 -11.52
CA ARG A 39 8.23 6.79 -10.06
C ARG A 39 9.00 5.64 -9.45
N LEU A 40 9.79 5.97 -8.46
CA LEU A 40 10.34 5.03 -7.49
C LEU A 40 9.48 5.12 -6.22
N GLY A 41 9.05 3.99 -5.72
CA GLY A 41 8.22 3.92 -4.53
C GLY A 41 8.48 2.69 -3.71
N SER A 42 7.77 2.58 -2.63
CA SER A 42 7.79 1.54 -1.61
C SER A 42 8.50 2.00 -0.35
N THR A 43 9.37 1.22 0.22
CA THR A 43 9.86 1.28 1.59
C THR A 43 8.74 1.31 2.66
N MET A 44 9.06 0.99 3.89
CA MET A 44 8.12 0.99 5.00
C MET A 44 8.82 1.55 6.24
N GLU A 45 8.12 2.43 6.96
CA GLU A 45 8.57 3.00 8.22
C GLU A 45 7.41 3.04 9.19
N PHE A 46 7.65 2.62 10.43
CA PHE A 46 6.68 2.69 11.52
C PHE A 46 7.13 3.80 12.50
N SER A 47 6.75 5.02 12.20
CA SER A 47 7.08 6.23 12.98
C SER A 47 5.84 6.94 13.51
N GLY A 48 4.73 6.20 13.67
CA GLY A 48 3.45 6.80 14.04
C GLY A 48 2.95 7.76 12.96
N PHE A 49 2.41 8.89 13.37
CA PHE A 49 1.90 9.94 12.46
C PHE A 49 2.92 11.05 12.18
N ASP A 50 4.22 10.73 12.23
CA ASP A 50 5.26 11.68 11.81
C ASP A 50 5.11 12.06 10.34
N ALA A 51 4.82 13.33 10.06
CA ALA A 51 4.56 13.87 8.73
C ALA A 51 5.82 14.33 7.98
N SER A 52 7.01 14.14 8.56
CA SER A 52 8.27 14.54 7.92
C SER A 52 8.67 13.63 6.77
N LEU A 53 9.40 14.14 5.79
CA LEU A 53 10.06 13.33 4.77
C LEU A 53 11.41 12.84 5.31
N ASN A 54 11.58 11.52 5.35
CA ASN A 54 12.84 10.90 5.77
C ASN A 54 13.80 10.78 4.58
N ALA A 55 14.83 11.63 4.58
CA ALA A 55 15.83 11.69 3.50
C ALA A 55 16.55 10.33 3.28
N ARG A 56 16.80 9.57 4.36
CA ARG A 56 17.44 8.23 4.25
C ARG A 56 16.56 7.25 3.49
N ARG A 57 15.25 7.30 3.70
CA ARG A 57 14.27 6.44 3.01
C ARG A 57 14.15 6.81 1.54
N LEU A 58 14.11 8.09 1.21
CA LEU A 58 14.11 8.55 -0.17
C LEU A 58 15.42 8.16 -0.89
N ALA A 59 16.57 8.40 -0.28
CA ALA A 59 17.86 7.98 -0.84
C ALA A 59 17.98 6.45 -1.00
N ALA A 60 17.30 5.65 -0.17
CA ALA A 60 17.27 4.19 -0.31
C ALA A 60 16.53 3.75 -1.58
N LEU A 61 15.49 4.47 -2.01
CA LEU A 61 14.81 4.20 -3.28
C LEU A 61 15.76 4.41 -4.47
N GLU A 62 16.48 5.52 -4.47
CA GLU A 62 17.44 5.86 -5.53
C GLU A 62 18.59 4.85 -5.60
N ARG A 63 19.18 4.52 -4.44
CA ARG A 63 20.25 3.50 -4.38
C ARG A 63 19.76 2.14 -4.84
N GLY A 64 18.58 1.71 -4.37
CA GLY A 64 18.03 0.42 -4.76
C GLY A 64 17.70 0.34 -6.25
N ALA A 65 17.22 1.41 -6.85
CA ALA A 65 16.98 1.47 -8.29
C ALA A 65 18.29 1.42 -9.08
N ALA A 66 19.35 2.08 -8.60
CA ALA A 66 20.65 2.15 -9.27
C ALA A 66 21.35 0.78 -9.40
N GLU A 67 21.02 -0.20 -8.55
CA GLU A 67 21.58 -1.54 -8.63
C GLU A 67 20.99 -2.38 -9.78
N TYR A 68 19.78 -2.01 -10.27
CA TYR A 68 19.02 -2.83 -11.23
C TYR A 68 18.72 -2.12 -12.55
N LEU A 69 18.77 -0.79 -12.58
CA LEU A 69 18.36 -0.01 -13.74
C LEU A 69 19.54 0.73 -14.34
N HIS A 70 19.67 0.69 -15.67
CA HIS A 70 20.65 1.49 -16.40
C HIS A 70 20.41 2.99 -16.23
N VAL A 71 19.15 3.40 -16.15
CA VAL A 71 18.75 4.78 -15.85
C VAL A 71 17.82 4.74 -14.63
N PRO A 72 18.38 4.91 -13.41
CA PRO A 72 17.63 4.69 -12.17
C PRO A 72 16.71 5.84 -11.76
N ALA A 73 16.85 7.01 -12.38
CA ALA A 73 16.08 8.21 -12.10
C ALA A 73 15.80 9.01 -13.37
N GLY A 74 14.79 9.85 -13.36
CA GLY A 74 14.56 10.81 -14.44
C GLY A 74 15.41 12.08 -14.26
N PRO A 75 15.39 12.98 -15.27
CA PRO A 75 16.24 14.19 -15.28
C PRO A 75 15.92 15.18 -14.15
N ALA A 76 14.66 15.25 -13.71
CA ALA A 76 14.25 16.12 -12.61
C ALA A 76 13.27 15.41 -11.70
N ALA A 77 13.46 15.53 -10.38
CA ALA A 77 12.48 15.09 -9.40
C ALA A 77 11.38 16.15 -9.28
N ARG A 78 10.16 15.77 -9.70
CA ARG A 78 8.96 16.63 -9.62
C ARG A 78 8.37 16.64 -8.21
N GLU A 79 8.43 15.49 -7.53
CA GLU A 79 7.76 15.29 -6.27
C GLU A 79 8.51 14.31 -5.39
N ARG A 80 8.58 14.62 -4.11
CA ARG A 80 8.89 13.66 -3.04
C ARG A 80 7.70 13.58 -2.12
N TRP A 81 7.18 12.38 -1.91
CA TRP A 81 5.92 12.18 -1.22
C TRP A 81 6.01 11.04 -0.20
N TYR A 82 5.18 11.10 0.79
CA TYR A 82 4.91 10.00 1.72
C TYR A 82 3.41 9.77 1.86
N GLY A 83 3.04 8.58 2.31
CA GLY A 83 1.66 8.27 2.70
C GLY A 83 1.60 7.15 3.71
N TRP A 84 0.60 7.22 4.58
CA TRP A 84 0.35 6.18 5.56
C TRP A 84 -0.53 5.09 4.96
N ARG A 85 -0.09 3.84 5.16
CA ARG A 85 -0.86 2.65 4.83
C ARG A 85 -1.49 2.10 6.10
N PRO A 86 -2.74 1.68 6.10
CA PRO A 86 -3.39 1.06 7.26
C PRO A 86 -2.87 -0.38 7.40
N MET A 87 -1.79 -0.56 8.17
CA MET A 87 -1.19 -1.89 8.38
C MET A 87 -1.92 -2.63 9.49
N CYS A 88 -2.37 -3.85 9.23
CA CYS A 88 -2.85 -4.77 10.26
C CYS A 88 -1.70 -5.63 10.79
N VAL A 89 -1.78 -6.06 12.04
CA VAL A 89 -0.71 -6.83 12.69
C VAL A 89 -0.48 -8.20 12.06
N ASP A 90 -1.52 -8.77 11.45
CA ASP A 90 -1.53 -10.07 10.77
C ASP A 90 -1.49 -9.93 9.23
N ASP A 91 -1.31 -8.71 8.73
CA ASP A 91 -1.34 -8.34 7.30
C ASP A 91 -2.63 -8.75 6.55
N VAL A 92 -3.71 -9.06 7.30
CA VAL A 92 -5.02 -9.41 6.78
C VAL A 92 -5.98 -8.24 7.00
N PRO A 93 -6.76 -7.80 5.99
CA PRO A 93 -7.70 -6.70 6.16
C PRO A 93 -8.79 -7.02 7.17
N ILE A 94 -9.34 -5.99 7.79
CA ILE A 94 -10.43 -6.06 8.76
C ILE A 94 -11.71 -5.67 8.06
N LEU A 95 -12.59 -6.64 7.83
CA LEU A 95 -13.82 -6.47 7.07
C LEU A 95 -15.01 -7.04 7.84
N GLY A 96 -16.08 -6.29 7.93
CA GLY A 96 -17.33 -6.77 8.51
C GLY A 96 -17.88 -5.94 9.66
N PRO A 97 -18.95 -6.42 10.30
CA PRO A 97 -19.60 -5.73 11.41
C PRO A 97 -18.68 -5.67 12.63
N VAL A 98 -18.73 -4.56 13.35
CA VAL A 98 -18.00 -4.41 14.62
C VAL A 98 -18.81 -5.07 15.72
N PRO A 99 -18.24 -6.04 16.47
CA PRO A 99 -18.93 -6.60 17.62
C PRO A 99 -19.34 -5.51 18.62
N GLN A 100 -20.52 -5.64 19.22
CA GLN A 100 -21.05 -4.73 20.24
C GLN A 100 -21.39 -3.29 19.74
N HIS A 101 -21.37 -3.05 18.43
CA HIS A 101 -21.77 -1.77 17.85
C HIS A 101 -22.69 -1.98 16.65
N ASP A 102 -23.99 -1.88 16.89
CA ASP A 102 -24.99 -2.06 15.83
C ASP A 102 -24.81 -1.02 14.72
N GLY A 103 -24.89 -1.48 13.48
CA GLY A 103 -24.79 -0.63 12.30
C GLY A 103 -23.38 -0.14 11.95
N LEU A 104 -22.35 -0.46 12.77
CA LEU A 104 -20.95 -0.09 12.47
C LEU A 104 -20.25 -1.21 11.73
N TRP A 105 -19.65 -0.85 10.58
CA TRP A 105 -18.91 -1.77 9.72
C TRP A 105 -17.49 -1.27 9.48
N LEU A 106 -16.56 -2.18 9.37
CA LEU A 106 -15.17 -1.87 9.04
C LEU A 106 -14.78 -2.38 7.64
N ALA A 107 -13.96 -1.58 6.95
CA ALA A 107 -13.24 -1.93 5.73
C ALA A 107 -11.86 -1.26 5.80
N THR A 108 -10.89 -1.87 6.47
CA THR A 108 -9.58 -1.26 6.73
C THR A 108 -8.48 -2.32 6.84
N GLY A 109 -7.25 -1.90 7.09
CA GLY A 109 -6.14 -2.82 7.35
C GLY A 109 -5.53 -3.47 6.09
N HIS A 110 -5.82 -2.97 4.90
CA HIS A 110 -5.38 -3.55 3.61
C HIS A 110 -3.89 -3.38 3.32
N GLY A 111 -3.15 -2.67 4.16
CA GLY A 111 -1.73 -2.44 3.98
C GLY A 111 -1.39 -1.85 2.61
N MET A 112 -0.53 -2.53 1.86
CA MET A 112 -0.11 -2.11 0.52
C MET A 112 -1.07 -2.54 -0.60
N MET A 113 -2.03 -3.43 -0.31
CA MET A 113 -2.85 -4.10 -1.33
C MET A 113 -4.25 -3.50 -1.48
N GLY A 114 -4.55 -2.38 -0.82
CA GLY A 114 -5.90 -1.81 -0.76
C GLY A 114 -6.55 -1.58 -2.14
N MET A 115 -5.81 -1.04 -3.10
CA MET A 115 -6.32 -0.85 -4.47
C MET A 115 -6.61 -2.19 -5.16
N GLY A 116 -5.69 -3.16 -5.06
CA GLY A 116 -5.88 -4.47 -5.68
C GLY A 116 -7.01 -5.29 -5.05
N MET A 117 -7.27 -5.09 -3.76
CA MET A 117 -8.32 -5.82 -3.02
C MET A 117 -9.67 -5.09 -3.01
N SER A 118 -9.76 -3.87 -3.53
CA SER A 118 -10.94 -3.00 -3.37
C SER A 118 -12.23 -3.62 -3.90
N ALA A 119 -12.19 -4.22 -5.08
CA ALA A 119 -13.38 -4.85 -5.69
C ALA A 119 -13.88 -6.04 -4.86
N GLY A 120 -12.97 -6.94 -4.44
CA GLY A 120 -13.31 -8.09 -3.60
C GLY A 120 -13.81 -7.66 -2.22
N THR A 121 -13.19 -6.65 -1.62
CA THR A 121 -13.66 -6.05 -0.36
C THR A 121 -15.07 -5.49 -0.49
N GLY A 122 -15.32 -4.72 -1.55
CA GLY A 122 -16.64 -4.14 -1.79
C GLY A 122 -17.73 -5.21 -1.98
N GLN A 123 -17.43 -6.25 -2.77
CA GLN A 123 -18.36 -7.36 -2.98
C GLN A 123 -18.65 -8.11 -1.66
N LEU A 124 -17.61 -8.48 -0.92
CA LEU A 124 -17.78 -9.19 0.35
C LEU A 124 -18.64 -8.39 1.34
N LEU A 125 -18.36 -7.09 1.52
CA LEU A 125 -19.15 -6.26 2.43
C LEU A 125 -20.59 -6.08 1.95
N ALA A 126 -20.81 -5.90 0.65
CA ALA A 126 -22.15 -5.80 0.09
C ALA A 126 -22.98 -7.07 0.34
N ASP A 127 -22.38 -8.25 0.18
CA ASP A 127 -23.04 -9.52 0.45
C ASP A 127 -23.39 -9.67 1.93
N LEU A 128 -22.45 -9.37 2.82
CA LEU A 128 -22.67 -9.42 4.27
C LEU A 128 -23.75 -8.43 4.72
N MET A 129 -23.73 -7.19 4.24
CA MET A 129 -24.70 -6.15 4.60
C MET A 129 -26.12 -6.45 4.11
N THR A 130 -26.24 -7.18 3.00
CA THR A 130 -27.52 -7.54 2.40
C THR A 130 -28.00 -8.95 2.75
N GLY A 131 -27.27 -9.66 3.60
CA GLY A 131 -27.61 -11.04 4.01
C GLY A 131 -27.43 -12.07 2.90
N ARG A 132 -26.69 -11.77 1.84
CA ARG A 132 -26.35 -12.72 0.78
C ARG A 132 -25.17 -13.59 1.21
N ALA A 133 -25.14 -14.83 0.72
CA ALA A 133 -24.00 -15.70 0.93
C ALA A 133 -22.77 -15.17 0.19
N PRO A 134 -21.67 -14.84 0.88
CA PRO A 134 -20.46 -14.36 0.22
C PRO A 134 -19.74 -15.48 -0.52
N ALA A 135 -19.02 -15.13 -1.58
CA ALA A 135 -18.25 -16.08 -2.40
C ALA A 135 -17.01 -16.64 -1.69
N ILE A 136 -16.55 -15.99 -0.62
CA ILE A 136 -15.40 -16.41 0.21
C ILE A 136 -15.81 -16.42 1.68
N ASP A 137 -15.13 -17.25 2.49
CA ASP A 137 -15.33 -17.26 3.95
C ASP A 137 -14.97 -15.90 4.56
N PRO A 138 -15.90 -15.19 5.22
CA PRO A 138 -15.63 -13.90 5.85
C PRO A 138 -14.90 -14.01 7.20
N ALA A 139 -14.86 -15.18 7.83
CA ALA A 139 -14.35 -15.35 9.19
C ALA A 139 -12.91 -14.87 9.36
N PRO A 140 -11.96 -15.14 8.45
CA PRO A 140 -10.59 -14.64 8.58
C PRO A 140 -10.46 -13.11 8.56
N TYR A 141 -11.45 -12.40 8.00
CA TYR A 141 -11.45 -10.95 7.89
C TYR A 141 -12.21 -10.25 9.01
N SER A 142 -12.98 -10.99 9.79
CA SER A 142 -13.87 -10.42 10.81
C SER A 142 -13.10 -9.61 11.86
N PRO A 143 -13.61 -8.42 12.29
CA PRO A 143 -13.11 -7.71 13.46
C PRO A 143 -13.14 -8.55 14.75
N ALA A 144 -14.06 -9.52 14.84
CA ALA A 144 -14.19 -10.42 15.99
C ALA A 144 -12.92 -11.24 16.29
N ARG A 145 -12.03 -11.44 15.28
CA ARG A 145 -10.75 -12.16 15.48
C ARG A 145 -9.80 -11.47 16.45
N PHE A 146 -10.03 -10.20 16.76
CA PHE A 146 -9.28 -9.43 17.75
C PHE A 146 -10.02 -9.25 19.09
N ALA A 147 -11.27 -9.70 19.17
CA ALA A 147 -11.99 -9.68 20.44
C ALA A 147 -11.30 -10.68 21.39
N ARG A 148 -10.78 -10.17 22.49
CA ARG A 148 -10.33 -11.02 23.58
C ARG A 148 -11.59 -11.61 24.22
N GLY A 149 -11.65 -12.96 24.31
CA GLY A 149 -12.66 -13.65 25.10
C GLY A 149 -12.54 -13.27 26.58
#